data_14bd3d410bcaf759bc401bc9a612714a
#
_entry.id   14bd3d410bcaf759bc401bc9a612714a
#
_cell.length_a   1.000
_cell.length_b   1.000
_cell.length_c   1.000
_cell.angle_alpha   90.00
_cell.angle_beta   90.00
_cell.angle_gamma   90.00
#
_symmetry.space_group_name_H-M   'P 1'
#
loop_
_entity.id
_entity.type
_entity.pdbx_description
1 polymer ?
#
loop_
_entity_poly.entity_id
_entity_poly.type
_entity_poly.pdbx_seq_one_letter_code
_entity_poly.pdbx_strand_id
1 'polypeptide(L)'
;VSRAIVHFLRNNREEDRTLKKDFFLILQIAAYTIPVLGLLAFQHDFGTSLVFMAIFSGVVLISGVSWKIILPVFLTLAGGIALFLAVFLSDGGRAFLHQTLGMPTYQMNRILAWLNPFDYAQTMTFQQAQGQLAIASGGLLGQGFNVSNLLIPVRESDMIFTVIAEDFGFVGGLCLLLLYMFLVYKMLRITLKSNNQFYTYISTGFIMMLVFHIFENIGAVTGILPLTGIPLPFISQGGSAIVSNLIGIGLLLSMSHQNRVSEERKKESRLLRQKQLSRLHEKGII
;
A
#
# COMPACT_ATOMS: atom_id res chain seq x y z
N VAL A 1 -12.10 -4.54 11.18
CA VAL A 1 -11.12 -5.57 10.82
C VAL A 1 -10.22 -5.87 12.00
N SER A 2 -9.37 -4.95 12.49
CA SER A 2 -8.38 -5.21 13.57
C SER A 2 -8.98 -5.84 14.84
N ARG A 3 -10.14 -5.35 15.32
CA ARG A 3 -10.83 -5.95 16.48
C ARG A 3 -11.29 -7.38 16.23
N ALA A 4 -11.79 -7.67 15.04
CA ALA A 4 -12.25 -9.02 14.67
C ALA A 4 -11.07 -10.00 14.64
N ILE A 5 -9.94 -9.61 14.08
CA ILE A 5 -8.72 -10.43 14.06
C ILE A 5 -8.21 -10.70 15.47
N VAL A 6 -8.10 -9.67 16.30
CA VAL A 6 -7.64 -9.82 17.70
C VAL A 6 -8.56 -10.74 18.49
N HIS A 7 -9.89 -10.61 18.32
CA HIS A 7 -10.86 -11.49 18.96
C HIS A 7 -10.71 -12.93 18.50
N PHE A 8 -10.54 -13.16 17.19
CA PHE A 8 -10.32 -14.48 16.62
C PHE A 8 -9.03 -15.12 17.14
N LEU A 9 -7.91 -14.39 17.14
CA LEU A 9 -6.61 -14.88 17.59
C LEU A 9 -6.59 -15.16 19.10
N ARG A 10 -7.32 -14.38 19.90
CA ARG A 10 -7.44 -14.62 21.34
C ARG A 10 -8.20 -15.90 21.64
N ASN A 11 -9.20 -16.25 20.83
CA ASN A 11 -10.00 -17.44 21.01
C ASN A 11 -9.35 -18.72 20.43
N ASN A 12 -8.35 -18.57 19.54
CA ASN A 12 -7.63 -19.68 18.92
C ASN A 12 -6.14 -19.54 19.23
N ARG A 13 -5.63 -20.34 20.20
CA ARG A 13 -4.21 -20.39 20.52
C ARG A 13 -3.40 -20.89 19.32
N GLU A 14 -2.12 -20.48 19.21
CA GLU A 14 -1.26 -20.86 18.09
C GLU A 14 -1.11 -22.38 17.93
N GLU A 15 -1.08 -23.13 19.04
CA GLU A 15 -0.98 -24.58 19.06
C GLU A 15 -2.17 -25.31 18.42
N ASP A 16 -3.37 -24.68 18.42
CA ASP A 16 -4.61 -25.24 17.86
C ASP A 16 -4.92 -24.73 16.45
N ARG A 17 -4.00 -24.03 15.79
CA ARG A 17 -4.24 -23.47 14.45
C ARG A 17 -4.25 -24.56 13.40
N THR A 18 -5.39 -24.68 12.72
CA THR A 18 -5.60 -25.55 11.56
C THR A 18 -5.82 -24.73 10.30
N LEU A 19 -5.54 -25.29 9.13
CA LEU A 19 -5.82 -24.63 7.85
C LEU A 19 -7.27 -24.15 7.72
N LYS A 20 -8.23 -24.88 8.32
CA LYS A 20 -9.64 -24.47 8.35
C LYS A 20 -9.85 -23.17 9.13
N LYS A 21 -9.18 -23.00 10.27
CA LYS A 21 -9.25 -21.78 11.09
C LYS A 21 -8.61 -20.60 10.38
N ASP A 22 -7.47 -20.80 9.71
CA ASP A 22 -6.82 -19.78 8.90
C ASP A 22 -7.71 -19.35 7.73
N PHE A 23 -8.35 -20.28 7.04
CA PHE A 23 -9.32 -19.97 5.98
C PHE A 23 -10.50 -19.17 6.50
N PHE A 24 -11.04 -19.54 7.67
CA PHE A 24 -12.13 -18.79 8.30
C PHE A 24 -11.72 -17.38 8.70
N LEU A 25 -10.47 -17.17 9.16
CA LEU A 25 -9.93 -15.85 9.44
C LEU A 25 -9.88 -14.98 8.16
N ILE A 26 -9.38 -15.54 7.06
CA ILE A 26 -9.36 -14.84 5.76
C ILE A 26 -10.78 -14.47 5.34
N LEU A 27 -11.74 -15.39 5.45
CA LEU A 27 -13.14 -15.15 5.11
C LEU A 27 -13.74 -14.02 5.96
N GLN A 28 -13.40 -13.99 7.25
CA GLN A 28 -13.84 -12.92 8.15
C GLN A 28 -13.24 -11.55 7.77
N ILE A 29 -11.95 -11.48 7.42
CA ILE A 29 -11.32 -10.25 6.94
C ILE A 29 -11.95 -9.83 5.61
N ALA A 30 -12.17 -10.77 4.70
CA ALA A 30 -12.82 -10.56 3.41
C ALA A 30 -14.25 -10.02 3.56
N ALA A 31 -15.02 -10.53 4.51
CA ALA A 31 -16.38 -10.07 4.79
C ALA A 31 -16.46 -8.56 5.14
N TYR A 32 -15.40 -7.98 5.71
CA TYR A 32 -15.31 -6.54 5.94
C TYR A 32 -14.80 -5.77 4.72
N THR A 33 -14.05 -6.40 3.84
CA THR A 33 -13.42 -5.74 2.68
C THR A 33 -14.34 -5.80 1.44
N ILE A 34 -15.04 -6.91 1.23
CA ILE A 34 -15.92 -7.13 0.05
C ILE A 34 -17.01 -6.04 -0.10
N PRO A 35 -17.74 -5.61 0.95
CA PRO A 35 -18.75 -4.55 0.80
C PRO A 35 -18.16 -3.24 0.29
N VAL A 36 -16.94 -2.88 0.75
CA VAL A 36 -16.26 -1.67 0.31
C VAL A 36 -15.83 -1.81 -1.15
N LEU A 37 -15.23 -2.95 -1.52
CA LEU A 37 -14.86 -3.23 -2.91
C LEU A 37 -16.09 -3.24 -3.83
N GLY A 38 -17.23 -3.76 -3.37
CA GLY A 38 -18.49 -3.73 -4.10
C GLY A 38 -18.94 -2.29 -4.40
N LEU A 39 -18.91 -1.40 -3.41
CA LEU A 39 -19.24 0.02 -3.60
C LEU A 39 -18.27 0.72 -4.57
N LEU A 40 -16.98 0.44 -4.46
CA LEU A 40 -15.96 1.00 -5.36
C LEU A 40 -16.12 0.48 -6.80
N ALA A 41 -16.52 -0.77 -6.94
CA ALA A 41 -16.84 -1.35 -8.28
C ALA A 41 -18.00 -0.61 -8.94
N PHE A 42 -19.05 -0.23 -8.20
CA PHE A 42 -20.15 0.60 -8.73
C PHE A 42 -19.69 2.01 -9.11
N GLN A 43 -18.69 2.56 -8.42
CA GLN A 43 -18.10 3.86 -8.73
C GLN A 43 -17.07 3.79 -9.87
N HIS A 44 -16.77 2.60 -10.38
CA HIS A 44 -15.69 2.35 -11.35
C HIS A 44 -14.30 2.85 -10.89
N ASP A 45 -14.07 2.92 -9.57
CA ASP A 45 -12.81 3.35 -8.98
C ASP A 45 -11.89 2.13 -8.76
N PHE A 46 -11.17 1.76 -9.80
CA PHE A 46 -10.22 0.65 -9.77
C PHE A 46 -8.98 0.98 -8.91
N GLY A 47 -8.52 2.23 -8.93
CA GLY A 47 -7.34 2.66 -8.18
C GLY A 47 -7.52 2.44 -6.68
N THR A 48 -8.58 3.01 -6.12
CA THR A 48 -8.91 2.83 -4.69
C THR A 48 -9.19 1.36 -4.36
N SER A 49 -9.79 0.59 -5.27
CA SER A 49 -10.01 -0.86 -5.06
C SER A 49 -8.69 -1.62 -4.87
N LEU A 50 -7.67 -1.31 -5.65
CA LEU A 50 -6.34 -1.90 -5.52
C LEU A 50 -5.67 -1.53 -4.18
N VAL A 51 -5.88 -0.31 -3.69
CA VAL A 51 -5.42 0.11 -2.35
C VAL A 51 -6.05 -0.75 -1.26
N PHE A 52 -7.36 -0.98 -1.31
CA PHE A 52 -8.04 -1.85 -0.35
C PHE A 52 -7.55 -3.30 -0.43
N MET A 53 -7.25 -3.79 -1.63
CA MET A 53 -6.64 -5.12 -1.82
C MET A 53 -5.23 -5.20 -1.24
N ALA A 54 -4.43 -4.15 -1.36
CA ALA A 54 -3.11 -4.06 -0.75
C ALA A 54 -3.21 -4.06 0.79
N ILE A 55 -4.13 -3.28 1.37
CA ILE A 55 -4.42 -3.29 2.81
C ILE A 55 -4.85 -4.69 3.28
N PHE A 56 -5.79 -5.32 2.57
CA PHE A 56 -6.26 -6.68 2.86
C PHE A 56 -5.10 -7.67 2.87
N SER A 57 -4.27 -7.65 1.82
CA SER A 57 -3.11 -8.55 1.67
C SER A 57 -2.11 -8.37 2.81
N GLY A 58 -1.77 -7.12 3.16
CA GLY A 58 -0.85 -6.82 4.25
C GLY A 58 -1.36 -7.29 5.61
N VAL A 59 -2.64 -7.08 5.88
CA VAL A 59 -3.29 -7.52 7.12
C VAL A 59 -3.35 -9.04 7.21
N VAL A 60 -3.63 -9.74 6.11
CA VAL A 60 -3.59 -11.21 6.04
C VAL A 60 -2.18 -11.73 6.29
N LEU A 61 -1.16 -11.13 5.68
CA LEU A 61 0.24 -11.53 5.86
C LEU A 61 0.67 -11.44 7.34
N ILE A 62 0.34 -10.33 8.02
CA ILE A 62 0.76 -10.14 9.42
C ILE A 62 -0.10 -10.89 10.43
N SER A 63 -1.28 -11.37 10.02
CA SER A 63 -2.16 -12.17 10.90
C SER A 63 -1.64 -13.59 11.16
N GLY A 64 -0.51 -13.95 10.54
CA GLY A 64 0.13 -15.24 10.73
C GLY A 64 -0.60 -16.41 10.06
N VAL A 65 -1.39 -16.15 9.02
CA VAL A 65 -2.01 -17.18 8.18
C VAL A 65 -0.93 -18.04 7.54
N SER A 66 -1.18 -19.34 7.47
CA SER A 66 -0.24 -20.31 6.90
C SER A 66 0.14 -20.01 5.46
N TRP A 67 1.44 -20.06 5.16
CA TRP A 67 1.96 -19.94 3.80
C TRP A 67 1.39 -20.99 2.84
N LYS A 68 0.90 -22.12 3.36
CA LYS A 68 0.20 -23.15 2.56
C LYS A 68 -1.10 -22.64 1.92
N ILE A 69 -1.67 -21.56 2.43
CA ILE A 69 -2.85 -20.89 1.83
C ILE A 69 -2.42 -19.69 1.02
N ILE A 70 -1.50 -18.86 1.55
CA ILE A 70 -1.08 -17.60 0.91
C ILE A 70 -0.42 -17.88 -0.44
N LEU A 71 0.53 -18.82 -0.48
CA LEU A 71 1.32 -19.08 -1.69
C LEU A 71 0.47 -19.60 -2.86
N PRO A 72 -0.43 -20.59 -2.71
CA PRO A 72 -1.32 -20.99 -3.80
C PRO A 72 -2.23 -19.88 -4.30
N VAL A 73 -2.79 -19.06 -3.39
CA VAL A 73 -3.63 -17.91 -3.78
C VAL A 73 -2.82 -16.91 -4.59
N PHE A 74 -1.61 -16.57 -4.13
CA PHE A 74 -0.72 -15.65 -4.84
C PHE A 74 -0.34 -16.19 -6.23
N LEU A 75 0.04 -17.48 -6.32
CA LEU A 75 0.40 -18.11 -7.60
C LEU A 75 -0.80 -18.18 -8.56
N THR A 76 -2.01 -18.44 -8.05
CA THR A 76 -3.23 -18.46 -8.86
C THR A 76 -3.54 -17.06 -9.41
N LEU A 77 -3.43 -16.02 -8.59
CA LEU A 77 -3.63 -14.63 -9.02
C LEU A 77 -2.56 -14.21 -10.04
N ALA A 78 -1.30 -14.47 -9.75
CA ALA A 78 -0.19 -14.13 -10.66
C ALA A 78 -0.33 -14.89 -12.00
N GLY A 79 -0.66 -16.18 -11.95
CA GLY A 79 -0.93 -16.99 -13.14
C GLY A 79 -2.15 -16.49 -13.93
N GLY A 80 -3.21 -16.09 -13.23
CA GLY A 80 -4.40 -15.49 -13.84
C GLY A 80 -4.10 -14.17 -14.56
N ILE A 81 -3.30 -13.29 -13.94
CA ILE A 81 -2.85 -12.03 -14.58
C ILE A 81 -1.97 -12.32 -15.79
N ALA A 82 -1.01 -13.25 -15.67
CA ALA A 82 -0.15 -13.63 -16.78
C ALA A 82 -0.93 -14.22 -17.95
N LEU A 83 -1.90 -15.10 -17.66
CA LEU A 83 -2.79 -15.68 -18.66
C LEU A 83 -3.66 -14.61 -19.33
N PHE A 84 -4.23 -13.71 -18.54
CA PHE A 84 -5.02 -12.58 -19.06
C PHE A 84 -4.19 -11.72 -20.02
N LEU A 85 -2.97 -11.35 -19.64
CA LEU A 85 -2.07 -10.57 -20.49
C LEU A 85 -1.68 -11.34 -21.75
N ALA A 86 -1.39 -12.65 -21.65
CA ALA A 86 -1.07 -13.48 -22.81
C ALA A 86 -2.24 -13.55 -23.80
N VAL A 87 -3.48 -13.71 -23.30
CA VAL A 87 -4.70 -13.68 -24.13
C VAL A 87 -4.89 -12.28 -24.72
N PHE A 88 -4.73 -11.23 -23.93
CA PHE A 88 -4.93 -9.84 -24.36
C PHE A 88 -3.93 -9.41 -25.45
N LEU A 89 -2.69 -9.90 -25.40
CA LEU A 89 -1.65 -9.59 -26.39
C LEU A 89 -1.90 -10.29 -27.74
N SER A 90 -2.71 -11.35 -27.78
CA SER A 90 -3.07 -12.03 -29.03
C SER A 90 -4.24 -11.35 -29.74
N ASP A 91 -4.20 -11.29 -31.06
CA ASP A 91 -5.27 -10.64 -31.86
C ASP A 91 -6.61 -11.33 -31.69
N GLY A 92 -6.66 -12.66 -31.72
CA GLY A 92 -7.87 -13.45 -31.44
C GLY A 92 -8.36 -13.31 -30.00
N GLY A 93 -7.46 -13.17 -29.04
CA GLY A 93 -7.79 -13.03 -27.62
C GLY A 93 -8.48 -11.71 -27.31
N ARG A 94 -8.10 -10.61 -27.94
CA ARG A 94 -8.80 -9.32 -27.78
C ARG A 94 -10.24 -9.40 -28.26
N ALA A 95 -10.49 -10.04 -29.43
CA ALA A 95 -11.82 -10.28 -29.93
C ALA A 95 -12.65 -11.17 -28.98
N PHE A 96 -12.05 -12.22 -28.42
CA PHE A 96 -12.67 -13.10 -27.44
C PHE A 96 -13.05 -12.33 -26.16
N LEU A 97 -12.15 -11.53 -25.60
CA LEU A 97 -12.41 -10.72 -24.38
C LEU A 97 -13.56 -9.74 -24.59
N HIS A 98 -13.64 -9.12 -25.79
CA HIS A 98 -14.72 -8.19 -26.13
C HIS A 98 -16.03 -8.87 -26.34
N GLN A 99 -16.07 -9.91 -27.20
CA GLN A 99 -17.31 -10.56 -27.64
C GLN A 99 -17.88 -11.53 -26.62
N THR A 100 -17.02 -12.30 -25.92
CA THR A 100 -17.46 -13.38 -25.03
C THR A 100 -17.52 -12.92 -23.56
N LEU A 101 -16.56 -12.13 -23.10
CA LEU A 101 -16.53 -11.63 -21.72
C LEU A 101 -17.17 -10.24 -21.58
N GLY A 102 -17.58 -9.61 -22.69
CA GLY A 102 -18.22 -8.30 -22.65
C GLY A 102 -17.30 -7.17 -22.16
N MET A 103 -15.98 -7.33 -22.30
CA MET A 103 -15.02 -6.32 -21.84
C MET A 103 -15.22 -5.01 -22.64
N PRO A 104 -15.49 -3.87 -21.96
CA PRO A 104 -15.72 -2.60 -22.64
C PRO A 104 -14.48 -2.13 -23.39
N THR A 105 -14.65 -1.53 -24.55
CA THR A 105 -13.56 -1.01 -25.39
C THR A 105 -12.69 0.00 -24.67
N TYR A 106 -13.24 0.82 -23.77
CA TYR A 106 -12.47 1.80 -23.01
C TYR A 106 -11.44 1.15 -22.04
N GLN A 107 -11.79 -0.02 -21.45
CA GLN A 107 -10.87 -0.77 -20.60
C GLN A 107 -9.73 -1.39 -21.42
N MET A 108 -10.07 -1.95 -22.58
CA MET A 108 -9.08 -2.49 -23.52
C MET A 108 -8.11 -1.40 -23.98
N ASN A 109 -8.65 -0.24 -24.32
CA ASN A 109 -7.85 0.91 -24.73
C ASN A 109 -6.90 1.41 -23.64
N ARG A 110 -7.30 1.38 -22.36
CA ARG A 110 -6.41 1.71 -21.24
C ARG A 110 -5.21 0.76 -21.14
N ILE A 111 -5.44 -0.55 -21.35
CA ILE A 111 -4.35 -1.54 -21.32
C ILE A 111 -3.44 -1.38 -22.54
N LEU A 112 -4.00 -1.20 -23.74
CA LEU A 112 -3.21 -0.93 -24.95
C LEU A 112 -2.39 0.35 -24.82
N ALA A 113 -3.00 1.39 -24.31
CA ALA A 113 -2.38 2.67 -24.05
C ALA A 113 -1.22 2.55 -23.04
N TRP A 114 -1.39 1.76 -21.99
CA TRP A 114 -0.30 1.48 -21.04
C TRP A 114 0.85 0.70 -21.68
N LEU A 115 0.56 -0.30 -22.53
CA LEU A 115 1.58 -1.10 -23.20
C LEU A 115 2.33 -0.31 -24.29
N ASN A 116 1.64 0.59 -25.00
CA ASN A 116 2.19 1.38 -26.09
C ASN A 116 1.81 2.87 -25.94
N PRO A 117 2.36 3.56 -24.91
CA PRO A 117 1.93 4.92 -24.57
C PRO A 117 2.19 5.94 -25.70
N PHE A 118 3.21 5.74 -26.52
CA PHE A 118 3.57 6.67 -27.58
C PHE A 118 2.70 6.51 -28.84
N ASP A 119 2.16 5.32 -29.10
CA ASP A 119 1.24 5.09 -30.23
C ASP A 119 -0.10 5.83 -30.05
N TYR A 120 -0.49 6.06 -28.79
CA TYR A 120 -1.75 6.74 -28.41
C TYR A 120 -1.49 8.13 -27.76
N ALA A 121 -0.29 8.66 -27.92
CA ALA A 121 0.17 9.88 -27.22
C ALA A 121 -0.67 11.14 -27.53
N GLN A 122 -1.40 11.19 -28.66
CA GLN A 122 -2.26 12.31 -29.01
C GLN A 122 -3.70 12.21 -28.48
N THR A 123 -4.04 11.07 -27.83
CA THR A 123 -5.41 10.81 -27.39
C THR A 123 -5.47 10.33 -25.95
N MET A 124 -5.46 9.00 -25.75
CA MET A 124 -5.75 8.39 -24.44
C MET A 124 -4.57 8.40 -23.47
N THR A 125 -3.34 8.43 -23.99
CA THR A 125 -2.10 8.39 -23.22
C THR A 125 -1.34 9.70 -23.22
N PHE A 126 -1.96 10.77 -23.69
CA PHE A 126 -1.30 12.09 -23.73
C PHE A 126 -0.62 12.42 -22.41
N GLN A 127 -1.32 12.27 -21.30
CA GLN A 127 -0.83 12.58 -19.97
C GLN A 127 0.37 11.66 -19.59
N GLN A 128 0.26 10.35 -19.81
CA GLN A 128 1.33 9.39 -19.49
C GLN A 128 2.57 9.55 -20.39
N ALA A 129 2.35 9.73 -21.69
CA ALA A 129 3.45 9.96 -22.66
C ALA A 129 4.20 11.26 -22.35
N GLN A 130 3.47 12.36 -22.10
CA GLN A 130 4.07 13.62 -21.72
C GLN A 130 4.80 13.54 -20.37
N GLY A 131 4.26 12.77 -19.41
CA GLY A 131 4.91 12.52 -18.13
C GLY A 131 6.23 11.76 -18.28
N GLN A 132 6.29 10.74 -19.13
CA GLN A 132 7.52 10.01 -19.43
C GLN A 132 8.56 10.90 -20.13
N LEU A 133 8.13 11.75 -21.06
CA LEU A 133 9.01 12.73 -21.70
C LEU A 133 9.57 13.74 -20.69
N ALA A 134 8.74 14.21 -19.74
CA ALA A 134 9.19 15.10 -18.68
C ALA A 134 10.26 14.44 -17.80
N ILE A 135 10.03 13.19 -17.37
CA ILE A 135 11.02 12.43 -16.59
C ILE A 135 12.33 12.26 -17.37
N ALA A 136 12.23 11.90 -18.66
CA ALA A 136 13.40 11.73 -19.52
C ALA A 136 14.19 13.03 -19.73
N SER A 137 13.49 14.15 -19.87
CA SER A 137 14.09 15.49 -20.06
C SER A 137 14.88 15.98 -18.84
N GLY A 138 14.50 15.55 -17.62
CA GLY A 138 15.19 15.91 -16.40
C GLY A 138 16.61 15.37 -16.26
N GLY A 139 16.97 14.29 -16.98
CA GLY A 139 18.31 13.70 -16.94
C GLY A 139 18.77 13.36 -15.53
N LEU A 140 20.05 13.59 -15.21
CA LEU A 140 20.62 13.27 -13.90
C LEU A 140 20.34 14.35 -12.85
N LEU A 141 20.47 15.62 -13.18
CA LEU A 141 20.42 16.75 -12.22
C LEU A 141 19.18 17.63 -12.37
N GLY A 142 18.32 17.36 -13.33
CA GLY A 142 17.13 18.14 -13.61
C GLY A 142 17.39 19.37 -14.51
N GLN A 143 16.30 19.96 -14.99
CA GLN A 143 16.34 21.17 -15.80
C GLN A 143 16.24 22.45 -14.95
N GLY A 144 15.92 22.32 -13.67
CA GLY A 144 15.63 23.46 -12.80
C GLY A 144 14.15 23.84 -12.79
N PHE A 145 13.81 24.74 -11.87
CA PHE A 145 12.41 25.13 -11.64
C PHE A 145 11.84 25.90 -12.82
N ASN A 146 10.60 25.56 -13.18
CA ASN A 146 9.76 26.34 -14.13
C ASN A 146 10.33 26.46 -15.56
N VAL A 147 11.14 25.49 -15.98
CA VAL A 147 11.77 25.48 -17.33
C VAL A 147 10.92 24.67 -18.31
N SER A 148 9.99 23.84 -17.82
CA SER A 148 9.20 22.93 -18.65
C SER A 148 8.22 23.65 -19.57
N ASN A 149 8.26 23.30 -20.87
CA ASN A 149 7.26 23.68 -21.87
C ASN A 149 6.21 22.57 -22.11
N LEU A 150 6.26 21.47 -21.31
CA LEU A 150 5.35 20.34 -21.48
C LEU A 150 4.03 20.61 -20.76
N LEU A 151 2.93 20.52 -21.51
CA LEU A 151 1.58 20.62 -20.97
C LEU A 151 1.13 19.23 -20.48
N ILE A 152 1.20 19.00 -19.16
CA ILE A 152 0.70 17.80 -18.53
C ILE A 152 -0.54 18.19 -17.72
N PRO A 153 -1.74 17.70 -18.08
CA PRO A 153 -2.96 18.00 -17.31
C PRO A 153 -2.85 17.44 -15.88
N VAL A 154 -3.34 18.22 -14.89
CA VAL A 154 -3.40 17.81 -13.47
C VAL A 154 -2.05 17.38 -12.91
N ARG A 155 -0.98 18.04 -13.37
CA ARG A 155 0.41 17.69 -13.05
C ARG A 155 0.70 17.73 -11.55
N GLU A 156 0.04 18.62 -10.82
CA GLU A 156 0.21 18.81 -9.38
C GLU A 156 -0.43 17.70 -8.52
N SER A 157 -1.29 16.87 -9.11
CA SER A 157 -2.01 15.80 -8.40
C SER A 157 -1.33 14.45 -8.61
N ASP A 158 -1.84 13.65 -9.53
CA ASP A 158 -1.41 12.27 -9.77
C ASP A 158 -0.12 12.14 -10.59
N MET A 159 0.33 13.25 -11.22
CA MET A 159 1.56 13.29 -12.02
C MET A 159 2.70 14.07 -11.35
N ILE A 160 2.61 14.37 -10.05
CA ILE A 160 3.59 15.25 -9.35
C ILE A 160 5.02 14.71 -9.40
N PHE A 161 5.21 13.38 -9.44
CA PHE A 161 6.54 12.80 -9.56
C PHE A 161 7.25 13.21 -10.86
N THR A 162 6.49 13.47 -11.94
CA THR A 162 7.07 13.98 -13.20
C THR A 162 7.69 15.37 -13.03
N VAL A 163 7.09 16.23 -12.21
CA VAL A 163 7.65 17.55 -11.86
C VAL A 163 8.98 17.38 -11.13
N ILE A 164 9.00 16.51 -10.11
CA ILE A 164 10.20 16.27 -9.31
C ILE A 164 11.33 15.71 -10.17
N ALA A 165 11.00 14.75 -11.04
CA ALA A 165 11.98 14.13 -11.92
C ALA A 165 12.47 15.08 -13.03
N GLU A 166 11.64 16.00 -13.53
CA GLU A 166 12.02 17.01 -14.50
C GLU A 166 12.87 18.11 -13.88
N ASP A 167 12.42 18.68 -12.74
CA ASP A 167 13.07 19.82 -12.11
C ASP A 167 14.40 19.43 -11.42
N PHE A 168 14.45 18.27 -10.74
CA PHE A 168 15.59 17.81 -9.94
C PHE A 168 16.31 16.58 -10.53
N GLY A 169 15.84 16.03 -11.64
CA GLY A 169 16.40 14.88 -12.32
C GLY A 169 16.31 13.57 -11.54
N PHE A 170 17.13 12.62 -11.97
CA PHE A 170 17.24 11.31 -11.31
C PHE A 170 17.63 11.43 -9.83
N VAL A 171 18.53 12.37 -9.49
CA VAL A 171 18.98 12.58 -8.10
C VAL A 171 17.81 13.02 -7.21
N GLY A 172 16.97 13.94 -7.68
CA GLY A 172 15.77 14.36 -6.94
C GLY A 172 14.76 13.25 -6.73
N GLY A 173 14.46 12.49 -7.79
CA GLY A 173 13.59 11.31 -7.72
C GLY A 173 14.12 10.24 -6.74
N LEU A 174 15.42 9.95 -6.80
CA LEU A 174 16.08 9.02 -5.87
C LEU A 174 16.04 9.52 -4.42
N CYS A 175 16.31 10.80 -4.19
CA CYS A 175 16.23 11.39 -2.86
C CYS A 175 14.81 11.24 -2.27
N LEU A 176 13.77 11.52 -3.05
CA LEU A 176 12.39 11.31 -2.63
C LEU A 176 12.08 9.86 -2.29
N LEU A 177 12.52 8.90 -3.12
CA LEU A 177 12.37 7.47 -2.84
C LEU A 177 13.04 7.07 -1.52
N LEU A 178 14.27 7.56 -1.28
CA LEU A 178 14.98 7.30 -0.02
C LEU A 178 14.25 7.89 1.20
N LEU A 179 13.65 9.07 1.06
CA LEU A 179 12.82 9.66 2.11
C LEU A 179 11.57 8.81 2.40
N TYR A 180 10.88 8.29 1.38
CA TYR A 180 9.77 7.36 1.56
C TYR A 180 10.22 6.04 2.19
N MET A 181 11.34 5.47 1.76
CA MET A 181 11.91 4.26 2.38
C MET A 181 12.22 4.49 3.87
N PHE A 182 12.80 5.65 4.20
CA PHE A 182 13.07 6.01 5.59
C PHE A 182 11.76 6.17 6.41
N LEU A 183 10.75 6.82 5.85
CA LEU A 183 9.42 6.96 6.47
C LEU A 183 8.81 5.59 6.76
N VAL A 184 8.72 4.73 5.75
CA VAL A 184 8.16 3.37 5.87
C VAL A 184 8.97 2.54 6.88
N TYR A 185 10.30 2.61 6.84
CA TYR A 185 11.16 1.95 7.83
C TYR A 185 10.83 2.39 9.27
N LYS A 186 10.67 3.70 9.52
CA LYS A 186 10.29 4.21 10.84
C LYS A 186 8.93 3.70 11.28
N MET A 187 7.95 3.69 10.37
CA MET A 187 6.60 3.18 10.64
C MET A 187 6.63 1.68 10.97
N LEU A 188 7.34 0.87 10.19
CA LEU A 188 7.54 -0.56 10.44
C LEU A 188 8.20 -0.79 11.81
N ARG A 189 9.22 -0.01 12.15
CA ARG A 189 9.90 -0.13 13.43
C ARG A 189 8.98 0.18 14.63
N ILE A 190 8.07 1.15 14.49
CA ILE A 190 7.05 1.44 15.52
C ILE A 190 6.05 0.27 15.62
N THR A 191 5.60 -0.24 14.50
CA THR A 191 4.64 -1.35 14.43
C THR A 191 5.19 -2.63 15.04
N LEU A 192 6.43 -3.01 14.69
CA LEU A 192 7.09 -4.22 15.19
C LEU A 192 7.42 -4.16 16.69
N LYS A 193 7.60 -2.96 17.26
CA LYS A 193 7.79 -2.76 18.70
C LYS A 193 6.49 -2.73 19.49
N SER A 194 5.35 -2.77 18.83
CA SER A 194 4.06 -2.73 19.50
C SER A 194 3.75 -4.05 20.19
N ASN A 195 3.46 -3.98 21.50
CA ASN A 195 2.96 -5.12 22.27
C ASN A 195 1.43 -5.29 22.15
N ASN A 196 0.76 -4.44 21.38
CA ASN A 196 -0.69 -4.47 21.19
C ASN A 196 -1.04 -4.89 19.78
N GLN A 197 -1.56 -6.09 19.61
CA GLN A 197 -1.97 -6.64 18.33
C GLN A 197 -2.95 -5.73 17.57
N PHE A 198 -3.87 -5.07 18.27
CA PHE A 198 -4.81 -4.14 17.64
C PHE A 198 -4.10 -2.98 16.93
N TYR A 199 -3.08 -2.41 17.58
CA TYR A 199 -2.25 -1.36 16.98
C TYR A 199 -1.43 -1.88 15.81
N THR A 200 -0.88 -3.08 15.92
CA THR A 200 -0.12 -3.74 14.84
C THR A 200 -0.95 -3.85 13.57
N TYR A 201 -2.21 -4.29 13.64
CA TYR A 201 -3.06 -4.43 12.45
C TYR A 201 -3.47 -3.08 11.84
N ILE A 202 -3.77 -2.05 12.66
CA ILE A 202 -4.08 -0.71 12.16
C ILE A 202 -2.87 -0.11 11.45
N SER A 203 -1.70 -0.18 12.10
CA SER A 203 -0.44 0.33 11.53
C SER A 203 -0.10 -0.35 10.22
N THR A 204 -0.24 -1.68 10.16
CA THR A 204 0.01 -2.45 8.94
C THR A 204 -0.90 -2.01 7.81
N GLY A 205 -2.19 -1.84 8.07
CA GLY A 205 -3.14 -1.36 7.06
C GLY A 205 -2.73 0.02 6.51
N PHE A 206 -2.32 0.94 7.38
CA PHE A 206 -1.88 2.27 6.97
C PHE A 206 -0.55 2.23 6.20
N ILE A 207 0.42 1.42 6.65
CA ILE A 207 1.69 1.24 5.93
C ILE A 207 1.46 0.67 4.54
N MET A 208 0.61 -0.36 4.41
CA MET A 208 0.29 -0.96 3.12
C MET A 208 -0.41 0.02 2.18
N MET A 209 -1.31 0.84 2.71
CA MET A 209 -1.92 1.93 1.94
C MET A 209 -0.85 2.89 1.39
N LEU A 210 0.04 3.40 2.25
CA LEU A 210 1.10 4.32 1.84
C LEU A 210 2.06 3.70 0.82
N VAL A 211 2.54 2.49 1.09
CA VAL A 211 3.47 1.78 0.19
C VAL A 211 2.82 1.56 -1.17
N PHE A 212 1.55 1.17 -1.19
CA PHE A 212 0.84 0.97 -2.44
C PHE A 212 0.63 2.28 -3.21
N HIS A 213 0.25 3.38 -2.54
CA HIS A 213 0.11 4.70 -3.17
C HIS A 213 1.44 5.16 -3.80
N ILE A 214 2.57 5.01 -3.09
CA ILE A 214 3.89 5.37 -3.60
C ILE A 214 4.25 4.52 -4.83
N PHE A 215 4.08 3.20 -4.71
CA PHE A 215 4.40 2.25 -5.79
C PHE A 215 3.54 2.48 -7.02
N GLU A 216 2.25 2.67 -6.83
CA GLU A 216 1.30 2.86 -7.92
C GLU A 216 1.52 4.20 -8.63
N ASN A 217 1.63 5.33 -7.89
CA ASN A 217 1.84 6.63 -8.51
C ASN A 217 3.15 6.68 -9.30
N ILE A 218 4.27 6.30 -8.68
CA ILE A 218 5.59 6.31 -9.36
C ILE A 218 5.62 5.28 -10.49
N GLY A 219 5.05 4.09 -10.27
CA GLY A 219 4.95 3.04 -11.29
C GLY A 219 4.12 3.46 -12.50
N ALA A 220 3.03 4.19 -12.28
CA ALA A 220 2.17 4.68 -13.35
C ALA A 220 2.86 5.74 -14.20
N VAL A 221 3.50 6.74 -13.59
CA VAL A 221 4.18 7.81 -14.35
C VAL A 221 5.45 7.33 -15.05
N THR A 222 6.11 6.31 -14.51
CA THR A 222 7.27 5.66 -15.17
C THR A 222 6.88 4.63 -16.22
N GLY A 223 5.58 4.30 -16.35
CA GLY A 223 5.07 3.34 -17.33
C GLY A 223 5.13 1.87 -16.89
N ILE A 224 5.57 1.58 -15.65
CA ILE A 224 5.57 0.22 -15.09
C ILE A 224 4.13 -0.27 -14.85
N LEU A 225 3.24 0.63 -14.42
CA LEU A 225 1.83 0.36 -14.14
C LEU A 225 0.91 1.22 -15.01
N PRO A 226 -0.33 0.80 -15.25
CA PRO A 226 -1.32 1.65 -15.89
C PRO A 226 -1.71 2.82 -14.98
N LEU A 227 -1.97 3.98 -15.56
CA LEU A 227 -2.36 5.17 -14.81
C LEU A 227 -3.74 4.99 -14.17
N THR A 228 -3.83 5.09 -12.84
CA THR A 228 -5.08 4.97 -12.07
C THR A 228 -5.53 6.28 -11.42
N GLY A 229 -4.67 7.31 -11.37
CA GLY A 229 -5.00 8.61 -10.78
C GLY A 229 -4.82 8.66 -9.26
N ILE A 230 -4.05 7.75 -8.67
CA ILE A 230 -3.76 7.76 -7.23
C ILE A 230 -2.70 8.83 -6.91
N PRO A 231 -2.96 9.76 -5.96
CA PRO A 231 -2.01 10.79 -5.61
C PRO A 231 -0.83 10.26 -4.79
N LEU A 232 0.34 10.89 -4.95
CA LEU A 232 1.54 10.58 -4.19
C LEU A 232 1.42 11.13 -2.76
N PRO A 233 1.52 10.30 -1.71
CA PRO A 233 1.31 10.73 -0.33
C PRO A 233 2.20 11.90 0.08
N PHE A 234 1.66 12.89 0.80
CA PHE A 234 2.31 14.09 1.33
C PHE A 234 2.85 15.09 0.29
N ILE A 235 2.95 14.72 -0.98
CA ILE A 235 3.56 15.55 -2.04
C ILE A 235 2.48 16.07 -2.99
N SER A 236 1.56 15.21 -3.43
CA SER A 236 0.50 15.60 -4.36
C SER A 236 -0.42 16.66 -3.77
N GLN A 237 -0.89 17.55 -4.62
CA GLN A 237 -1.94 18.50 -4.29
C GLN A 237 -3.25 17.73 -4.00
N GLY A 238 -3.78 17.92 -2.79
CA GLY A 238 -5.04 17.28 -2.37
C GLY A 238 -5.27 17.45 -0.88
N GLY A 239 -6.14 18.39 -0.47
CA GLY A 239 -6.39 18.69 0.93
C GLY A 239 -6.87 17.48 1.73
N SER A 240 -7.82 16.70 1.20
CA SER A 240 -8.35 15.49 1.85
C SER A 240 -7.30 14.39 1.97
N ALA A 241 -6.45 14.21 0.96
CA ALA A 241 -5.36 13.21 0.97
C ALA A 241 -4.32 13.56 2.04
N ILE A 242 -3.91 14.83 2.13
CA ILE A 242 -2.95 15.29 3.14
C ILE A 242 -3.52 15.10 4.55
N VAL A 243 -4.78 15.51 4.79
CA VAL A 243 -5.43 15.32 6.10
C VAL A 243 -5.51 13.86 6.47
N SER A 244 -5.90 12.97 5.56
CA SER A 244 -5.98 11.52 5.81
C SER A 244 -4.60 10.92 6.14
N ASN A 245 -3.56 11.33 5.41
CA ASN A 245 -2.19 10.89 5.68
C ASN A 245 -1.68 11.37 7.04
N LEU A 246 -1.97 12.64 7.41
CA LEU A 246 -1.59 13.19 8.70
C LEU A 246 -2.33 12.51 9.85
N ILE A 247 -3.62 12.18 9.70
CA ILE A 247 -4.37 11.38 10.68
C ILE A 247 -3.70 10.01 10.87
N GLY A 248 -3.33 9.33 9.80
CA GLY A 248 -2.63 8.05 9.88
C GLY A 248 -1.29 8.12 10.61
N ILE A 249 -0.47 9.14 10.30
CA ILE A 249 0.78 9.39 11.04
C ILE A 249 0.51 9.73 12.51
N GLY A 250 -0.49 10.56 12.80
CA GLY A 250 -0.90 10.91 14.16
C GLY A 250 -1.30 9.68 14.98
N LEU A 251 -2.04 8.74 14.39
CA LEU A 251 -2.38 7.46 15.02
C LEU A 251 -1.11 6.64 15.34
N LEU A 252 -0.17 6.52 14.40
CA LEU A 252 1.10 5.83 14.63
C LEU A 252 1.94 6.47 15.74
N LEU A 253 2.02 7.78 15.78
CA LEU A 253 2.73 8.49 16.84
C LEU A 253 2.07 8.28 18.20
N SER A 254 0.75 8.31 18.28
CA SER A 254 -0.02 8.01 19.49
C SER A 254 0.25 6.59 19.98
N MET A 255 0.25 5.60 19.07
CA MET A 255 0.59 4.21 19.38
C MET A 255 2.03 4.07 19.91
N SER A 256 2.99 4.76 19.28
CA SER A 256 4.39 4.78 19.72
C SER A 256 4.52 5.34 21.13
N HIS A 257 3.82 6.43 21.43
CA HIS A 257 3.79 7.03 22.76
C HIS A 257 3.21 6.07 23.81
N GLN A 258 2.06 5.46 23.53
CA GLN A 258 1.45 4.49 24.45
C GLN A 258 2.31 3.25 24.69
N ASN A 259 3.01 2.75 23.66
CA ASN A 259 3.96 1.66 23.82
C ASN A 259 5.10 2.06 24.78
N ARG A 260 5.66 3.27 24.64
CA ARG A 260 6.71 3.76 25.51
C ARG A 260 6.25 3.87 26.95
N VAL A 261 5.11 4.49 27.22
CA VAL A 261 4.51 4.61 28.55
C VAL A 261 4.25 3.23 29.18
N SER A 262 3.76 2.28 28.39
CA SER A 262 3.55 0.90 28.85
C SER A 262 4.85 0.21 29.25
N GLU A 263 5.92 0.38 28.48
CA GLU A 263 7.24 -0.19 28.81
C GLU A 263 7.87 0.45 30.06
N GLU A 264 7.72 1.76 30.22
CA GLU A 264 8.18 2.47 31.42
C GLU A 264 7.46 1.95 32.67
N ARG A 265 6.13 1.81 32.64
CA ARG A 265 5.34 1.22 33.75
C ARG A 265 5.75 -0.22 34.07
N LYS A 266 6.04 -1.04 33.04
CA LYS A 266 6.52 -2.42 33.26
C LYS A 266 7.89 -2.43 33.92
N LYS A 267 8.80 -1.53 33.54
CA LYS A 267 10.12 -1.40 34.19
C LYS A 267 10.01 -0.99 35.65
N GLU A 268 9.17 0.00 35.93
CA GLU A 268 8.93 0.49 37.29
C GLU A 268 8.33 -0.62 38.18
N SER A 269 7.33 -1.34 37.71
CA SER A 269 6.74 -2.46 38.46
C SER A 269 7.72 -3.61 38.72
N ARG A 270 8.64 -3.90 37.79
CA ARG A 270 9.72 -4.88 38.00
C ARG A 270 10.70 -4.42 39.06
N LEU A 271 11.08 -3.16 39.02
CA LEU A 271 11.99 -2.59 40.04
C LEU A 271 11.36 -2.59 41.45
N LEU A 272 10.08 -2.24 41.56
CA LEU A 272 9.35 -2.30 42.82
C LEU A 272 9.28 -3.73 43.37
N ARG A 273 8.99 -4.71 42.48
CA ARG A 273 8.96 -6.13 42.88
C ARG A 273 10.33 -6.62 43.34
N GLN A 274 11.40 -6.23 42.65
CA GLN A 274 12.79 -6.58 43.11
C GLN A 274 13.11 -5.99 44.47
N LYS A 275 12.76 -4.71 44.73
CA LYS A 275 12.94 -4.06 46.02
C LYS A 275 12.12 -4.73 47.14
N GLN A 276 10.92 -5.22 46.84
CA GLN A 276 10.13 -5.98 47.81
C GLN A 276 10.76 -7.32 48.14
N LEU A 277 11.23 -8.05 47.14
CA LEU A 277 11.91 -9.34 47.35
C LEU A 277 13.20 -9.21 48.14
N SER A 278 14.03 -8.20 47.88
CA SER A 278 15.25 -7.95 48.67
C SER A 278 14.93 -7.65 50.13
N ARG A 279 13.90 -6.85 50.42
CA ARG A 279 13.46 -6.56 51.77
C ARG A 279 12.92 -7.80 52.52
N LEU A 280 12.28 -8.72 51.83
CA LEU A 280 11.82 -9.99 52.44
C LEU A 280 12.98 -10.93 52.72
N HIS A 281 13.98 -10.94 51.87
CA HIS A 281 15.25 -11.68 52.10
C HIS A 281 16.03 -11.15 53.30
N GLU A 282 16.15 -9.83 53.39
CA GLU A 282 16.81 -9.16 54.57
C GLU A 282 16.07 -9.44 55.89
N LYS A 283 14.76 -9.66 55.85
CA LYS A 283 13.94 -10.01 57.01
C LYS A 283 13.89 -11.51 57.33
N GLY A 284 14.60 -12.34 56.58
CA GLY A 284 14.64 -13.79 56.78
C GLY A 284 13.29 -14.51 56.56
N ILE A 285 12.38 -13.89 55.77
CA ILE A 285 11.04 -14.43 55.55
C ILE A 285 11.03 -15.38 54.33
N ILE A 286 12.02 -15.21 53.44
CA ILE A 286 12.24 -16.08 52.26
C ILE A 286 13.72 -16.35 52.11
#